data_d7d1473cb84727f92d59833c07319cb3
#
_entry.id   d7d1473cb84727f92d59833c07319cb3
#
_cell.length_a   1.000
_cell.length_b   1.000
_cell.length_c   1.000
_cell.angle_alpha   90.00
_cell.angle_beta   90.00
_cell.angle_gamma   90.00
#
_symmetry.space_group_name_H-M   'P 1'
#
loop_
_entity.id
_entity.type
_entity.pdbx_description
1 polymer ?
#
loop_
_entity_poly.entity_id
_entity_poly.type
_entity_poly.pdbx_seq_one_letter_code
_entity_poly.pdbx_strand_id
1 'polypeptide(L)'
;DLRMSRGLGDVYKRQVVYLHNKYFDTKLPEWLSVFKGSCFVCAIGFFVMLALAVVFCFVWPICQTGMKSLQGFFMESGPLGVWVFSFCERILIPTGLQHFVNFPFAYESIAVDGGYRAAWALHLSEYAASSKSLATLFPAGRFALFGHSKVFAAPGISLAFYATAKKNKKKEVMGLMLPVALTAILCGVTEPIEFTFLFAAPFLWPIHAVLAATLATIEYFVVGISGEFSDGLLNWLASVSYTHLRAHETCADL
;
A
#
# COMPACT_ATOMS: atom_id res chain seq x y z
N ASP A 1 5.86 -20.66 18.08
CA ASP A 1 4.55 -20.80 17.44
C ASP A 1 4.51 -20.03 16.12
N LEU A 2 4.91 -20.72 15.05
CA LEU A 2 5.11 -20.19 13.69
C LEU A 2 3.79 -19.99 12.90
N ARG A 3 2.67 -19.82 13.56
CA ARG A 3 1.33 -19.74 12.93
C ARG A 3 0.84 -18.34 12.58
N MET A 4 1.58 -17.28 12.85
CA MET A 4 1.07 -15.91 12.78
C MET A 4 1.73 -14.97 11.77
N SER A 5 2.51 -15.46 10.83
CA SER A 5 3.05 -14.61 9.75
C SER A 5 2.50 -15.09 8.40
N ARG A 6 1.23 -14.84 8.17
CA ARG A 6 0.54 -15.19 6.91
C ARG A 6 0.37 -13.98 6.01
N GLY A 7 1.46 -13.53 5.44
CA GLY A 7 1.45 -12.55 4.36
C GLY A 7 2.10 -13.12 3.11
N LEU A 8 2.39 -12.30 2.11
CA LEU A 8 3.09 -12.69 0.87
C LEU A 8 4.34 -13.56 1.10
N GLY A 9 4.98 -13.43 2.27
CA GLY A 9 6.01 -14.34 2.72
C GLY A 9 5.59 -15.80 2.79
N ASP A 10 4.30 -16.11 2.92
CA ASP A 10 3.81 -17.49 3.00
C ASP A 10 3.79 -18.20 1.64
N VAL A 11 3.64 -17.48 0.54
CA VAL A 11 3.71 -18.09 -0.80
C VAL A 11 5.13 -18.55 -1.08
N TYR A 12 6.12 -17.70 -0.82
CA TYR A 12 7.53 -18.08 -0.92
C TYR A 12 7.93 -19.13 0.10
N LYS A 13 7.45 -19.01 1.33
CA LYS A 13 7.67 -20.02 2.38
C LYS A 13 7.05 -21.36 2.01
N ARG A 14 5.84 -21.39 1.44
CA ARG A 14 5.21 -22.64 1.00
C ARG A 14 5.99 -23.32 -0.12
N GLN A 15 6.51 -22.59 -1.08
CA GLN A 15 7.37 -23.13 -2.14
C GLN A 15 8.66 -23.72 -1.56
N VAL A 16 9.34 -22.95 -0.68
CA VAL A 16 10.56 -23.42 0.00
C VAL A 16 10.28 -24.60 0.90
N VAL A 17 9.21 -24.57 1.69
CA VAL A 17 8.79 -25.67 2.56
C VAL A 17 8.41 -26.91 1.75
N TYR A 18 7.71 -26.76 0.63
CA TYR A 18 7.38 -27.88 -0.26
C TYR A 18 8.64 -28.52 -0.84
N LEU A 19 9.58 -27.71 -1.36
CA LEU A 19 10.85 -28.19 -1.89
C LEU A 19 11.69 -28.84 -0.77
N HIS A 20 11.72 -28.24 0.41
CA HIS A 20 12.42 -28.77 1.57
C HIS A 20 11.85 -30.14 1.97
N ASN A 21 10.54 -30.25 2.19
CA ASN A 21 9.91 -31.48 2.62
C ASN A 21 10.03 -32.61 1.57
N LYS A 22 10.12 -32.25 0.29
CA LYS A 22 10.21 -33.24 -0.80
C LYS A 22 11.64 -33.71 -1.07
N TYR A 23 12.64 -32.83 -0.93
CA TYR A 23 13.99 -33.10 -1.42
C TYR A 23 15.07 -33.15 -0.31
N PHE A 24 14.73 -32.81 0.93
CA PHE A 24 15.70 -32.76 2.04
C PHE A 24 16.38 -34.12 2.30
N ASP A 25 15.61 -35.22 2.28
CA ASP A 25 16.08 -36.58 2.57
C ASP A 25 16.54 -37.33 1.30
N THR A 26 16.74 -36.63 0.18
CA THR A 26 17.16 -37.27 -1.09
C THR A 26 18.54 -37.89 -0.92
N LYS A 27 18.65 -39.19 -1.23
CA LYS A 27 19.91 -39.92 -1.21
C LYS A 27 20.76 -39.53 -2.42
N LEU A 28 21.77 -38.72 -2.18
CA LEU A 28 22.75 -38.34 -3.19
C LEU A 28 23.92 -39.31 -3.22
N PRO A 29 24.59 -39.50 -4.40
CA PRO A 29 25.86 -40.25 -4.53
C PRO A 29 26.91 -39.70 -3.56
N GLU A 30 27.89 -40.54 -3.15
CA GLU A 30 28.90 -40.17 -2.15
C GLU A 30 29.70 -38.93 -2.54
N TRP A 31 30.01 -38.73 -3.79
CA TRP A 31 30.73 -37.56 -4.30
C TRP A 31 29.95 -36.23 -4.22
N LEU A 32 28.63 -36.31 -4.08
CA LEU A 32 27.74 -35.16 -3.87
C LEU A 32 27.26 -35.05 -2.41
N SER A 33 27.81 -35.82 -1.49
CA SER A 33 27.36 -35.88 -0.09
C SER A 33 27.47 -34.53 0.65
N VAL A 34 28.38 -33.65 0.23
CA VAL A 34 28.54 -32.28 0.74
C VAL A 34 27.29 -31.42 0.48
N PHE A 35 26.53 -31.73 -0.56
CA PHE A 35 25.31 -31.01 -0.93
C PHE A 35 24.03 -31.58 -0.32
N LYS A 36 24.10 -32.57 0.60
CA LYS A 36 22.91 -33.15 1.25
C LYS A 36 22.14 -32.12 2.08
N GLY A 37 20.84 -32.38 2.24
CA GLY A 37 19.95 -31.58 3.09
C GLY A 37 19.66 -30.20 2.50
N SER A 38 19.81 -29.15 3.30
CA SER A 38 19.45 -27.78 2.92
C SER A 38 20.18 -27.25 1.70
N CYS A 39 21.44 -27.65 1.49
CA CYS A 39 22.21 -27.24 0.31
C CYS A 39 21.59 -27.73 -1.00
N PHE A 40 21.12 -28.98 -1.00
CA PHE A 40 20.44 -29.57 -2.17
C PHE A 40 19.11 -28.89 -2.45
N VAL A 41 18.34 -28.61 -1.41
CA VAL A 41 17.08 -27.86 -1.52
C VAL A 41 17.32 -26.46 -2.08
N CYS A 42 18.37 -25.76 -1.63
CA CYS A 42 18.74 -24.46 -2.14
C CYS A 42 19.14 -24.51 -3.61
N ALA A 43 19.92 -25.51 -4.00
CA ALA A 43 20.33 -25.69 -5.40
C ALA A 43 19.11 -25.93 -6.32
N ILE A 44 18.19 -26.82 -5.93
CA ILE A 44 16.93 -27.01 -6.66
C ILE A 44 16.11 -25.74 -6.68
N GLY A 45 16.00 -25.05 -5.53
CA GLY A 45 15.29 -23.79 -5.41
C GLY A 45 15.81 -22.74 -6.39
N PHE A 46 17.13 -22.64 -6.54
CA PHE A 46 17.75 -21.74 -7.52
C PHE A 46 17.27 -22.00 -8.97
N PHE A 47 17.31 -23.24 -9.41
CA PHE A 47 16.86 -23.59 -10.78
C PHE A 47 15.35 -23.39 -10.95
N VAL A 48 14.55 -23.71 -9.95
CA VAL A 48 13.08 -23.46 -9.96
C VAL A 48 12.80 -21.97 -10.07
N MET A 49 13.51 -21.14 -9.28
CA MET A 49 13.35 -19.68 -9.34
C MET A 49 13.85 -19.11 -10.66
N LEU A 50 14.92 -19.65 -11.24
CA LEU A 50 15.41 -19.25 -12.56
C LEU A 50 14.37 -19.54 -13.65
N ALA A 51 13.81 -20.75 -13.66
CA ALA A 51 12.74 -21.11 -14.59
C ALA A 51 11.51 -20.21 -14.41
N LEU A 52 11.12 -19.93 -13.18
CA LEU A 52 10.02 -19.02 -12.86
C LEU A 52 10.31 -17.60 -13.35
N ALA A 53 11.53 -17.10 -13.15
CA ALA A 53 11.95 -15.79 -13.64
C ALA A 53 11.82 -15.68 -15.17
N VAL A 54 12.22 -16.72 -15.90
CA VAL A 54 12.05 -16.77 -17.36
C VAL A 54 10.57 -16.70 -17.74
N VAL A 55 9.69 -17.43 -17.07
CA VAL A 55 8.23 -17.35 -17.29
C VAL A 55 7.73 -15.93 -17.03
N PHE A 56 8.17 -15.30 -15.94
CA PHE A 56 7.79 -13.92 -15.62
C PHE A 56 8.28 -12.92 -16.68
N CYS A 57 9.42 -13.11 -17.31
CA CYS A 57 9.88 -12.25 -18.42
C CYS A 57 8.88 -12.21 -19.59
N PHE A 58 8.13 -13.27 -19.83
CA PHE A 58 7.09 -13.30 -20.87
C PHE A 58 5.72 -12.82 -20.36
N VAL A 59 5.37 -13.16 -19.15
CA VAL A 59 4.06 -12.79 -18.56
C VAL A 59 4.00 -11.32 -18.19
N TRP A 60 5.10 -10.76 -17.67
CA TRP A 60 5.14 -9.40 -17.17
C TRP A 60 4.79 -8.32 -18.21
N PRO A 61 5.29 -8.34 -19.45
CA PRO A 61 4.91 -7.37 -20.48
C PRO A 61 3.39 -7.37 -20.80
N ILE A 62 2.75 -8.54 -20.72
CA ILE A 62 1.31 -8.67 -20.91
C ILE A 62 0.57 -7.96 -19.77
N CYS A 63 0.99 -8.20 -18.53
CA CYS A 63 0.45 -7.52 -17.37
C CYS A 63 0.65 -5.99 -17.46
N GLN A 64 1.84 -5.54 -17.87
CA GLN A 64 2.11 -4.11 -18.05
C GLN A 64 1.21 -3.47 -19.11
N THR A 65 0.95 -4.16 -20.21
CA THR A 65 0.05 -3.64 -21.27
C THR A 65 -1.39 -3.50 -20.73
N GLY A 66 -1.87 -4.50 -19.99
CA GLY A 66 -3.17 -4.42 -19.32
C GLY A 66 -3.24 -3.26 -18.32
N MET A 67 -2.18 -3.05 -17.55
CA MET A 67 -2.11 -1.93 -16.58
C MET A 67 -2.11 -0.56 -17.27
N LYS A 68 -1.40 -0.39 -18.40
CA LYS A 68 -1.42 0.86 -19.19
C LYS A 68 -2.82 1.21 -19.69
N SER A 69 -3.59 0.22 -20.14
CA SER A 69 -4.98 0.44 -20.54
C SER A 69 -5.85 0.88 -19.35
N LEU A 70 -5.64 0.28 -18.17
CA LEU A 70 -6.32 0.66 -16.96
C LEU A 70 -5.96 2.09 -16.49
N GLN A 71 -4.70 2.48 -16.63
CA GLN A 71 -4.22 3.82 -16.33
C GLN A 71 -4.89 4.88 -17.20
N GLY A 72 -5.03 4.64 -18.51
CA GLY A 72 -5.79 5.51 -19.41
C GLY A 72 -7.22 5.69 -18.93
N PHE A 73 -7.90 4.62 -18.56
CA PHE A 73 -9.24 4.69 -17.98
C PHE A 73 -9.28 5.56 -16.71
N PHE A 74 -8.37 5.38 -15.77
CA PHE A 74 -8.32 6.17 -14.54
C PHE A 74 -8.11 7.67 -14.81
N MET A 75 -7.29 8.01 -15.80
CA MET A 75 -7.01 9.40 -16.15
C MET A 75 -8.18 10.08 -16.85
N GLU A 76 -8.86 9.39 -17.76
CA GLU A 76 -9.89 9.96 -18.66
C GLU A 76 -11.29 9.96 -18.05
N SER A 77 -11.60 9.01 -17.13
CA SER A 77 -12.95 8.84 -16.58
C SER A 77 -13.31 9.80 -15.44
N GLY A 78 -12.52 10.84 -15.16
CA GLY A 78 -12.84 11.86 -14.16
C GLY A 78 -13.13 11.29 -12.76
N PRO A 79 -14.30 11.63 -12.13
CA PRO A 79 -14.63 11.14 -10.79
C PRO A 79 -14.70 9.61 -10.70
N LEU A 80 -15.23 8.95 -11.74
CA LEU A 80 -15.32 7.49 -11.78
C LEU A 80 -13.94 6.85 -11.83
N GLY A 81 -12.99 7.45 -12.57
CA GLY A 81 -11.62 6.96 -12.63
C GLY A 81 -10.91 7.01 -11.27
N VAL A 82 -11.06 8.11 -10.53
CA VAL A 82 -10.52 8.26 -9.17
C VAL A 82 -11.17 7.27 -8.20
N TRP A 83 -12.49 7.11 -8.31
CA TRP A 83 -13.22 6.17 -7.47
C TRP A 83 -12.76 4.73 -7.68
N VAL A 84 -12.70 4.28 -8.96
CA VAL A 84 -12.26 2.93 -9.30
C VAL A 84 -10.79 2.71 -8.92
N PHE A 85 -9.92 3.70 -9.13
CA PHE A 85 -8.52 3.65 -8.70
C PHE A 85 -8.40 3.42 -7.18
N SER A 86 -9.09 4.26 -6.38
CA SER A 86 -9.06 4.17 -4.91
C SER A 86 -9.72 2.88 -4.41
N PHE A 87 -10.76 2.40 -5.10
CA PHE A 87 -11.38 1.10 -4.81
C PHE A 87 -10.40 -0.06 -5.07
N CYS A 88 -9.74 -0.07 -6.23
CA CYS A 88 -8.75 -1.09 -6.59
C CYS A 88 -7.58 -1.08 -5.61
N GLU A 89 -7.10 0.10 -5.23
CA GLU A 89 -6.02 0.25 -4.25
C GLU A 89 -6.38 -0.43 -2.92
N ARG A 90 -7.62 -0.29 -2.46
CA ARG A 90 -8.08 -0.88 -1.21
C ARG A 90 -8.45 -2.35 -1.33
N ILE A 91 -9.21 -2.74 -2.34
CA ILE A 91 -9.70 -4.11 -2.47
C ILE A 91 -8.57 -5.12 -2.72
N LEU A 92 -7.47 -4.67 -3.33
CA LEU A 92 -6.32 -5.50 -3.67
C LEU A 92 -5.29 -5.67 -2.54
N ILE A 93 -5.41 -4.95 -1.42
CA ILE A 93 -4.46 -5.06 -0.29
C ILE A 93 -4.26 -6.51 0.19
N PRO A 94 -5.32 -7.34 0.37
CA PRO A 94 -5.13 -8.72 0.84
C PRO A 94 -4.32 -9.61 -0.09
N THR A 95 -4.29 -9.26 -1.38
CA THR A 95 -3.51 -9.97 -2.40
C THR A 95 -2.10 -9.42 -2.57
N GLY A 96 -1.82 -8.22 -2.02
CA GLY A 96 -0.58 -7.48 -2.23
C GLY A 96 -0.46 -6.83 -3.61
N LEU A 97 -1.51 -6.91 -4.44
CA LEU A 97 -1.52 -6.38 -5.80
C LEU A 97 -1.83 -4.86 -5.87
N GLN A 98 -2.16 -4.21 -4.74
CA GLN A 98 -2.39 -2.76 -4.71
C GLN A 98 -1.20 -1.96 -5.25
N HIS A 99 0.02 -2.45 -5.06
CA HIS A 99 1.22 -1.77 -5.55
C HIS A 99 1.29 -1.71 -7.07
N PHE A 100 0.73 -2.68 -7.79
CA PHE A 100 0.65 -2.64 -9.25
C PHE A 100 -0.25 -1.52 -9.76
N VAL A 101 -1.27 -1.16 -8.99
CA VAL A 101 -2.16 -0.04 -9.33
C VAL A 101 -1.53 1.29 -8.93
N ASN A 102 -0.94 1.38 -7.74
CA ASN A 102 -0.47 2.63 -7.15
C ASN A 102 0.93 3.05 -7.63
N PHE A 103 1.92 2.14 -7.70
CA PHE A 103 3.31 2.50 -8.01
C PHE A 103 3.49 3.23 -9.34
N PRO A 104 2.82 2.87 -10.42
CA PRO A 104 2.94 3.61 -11.66
C PRO A 104 2.53 5.09 -11.54
N PHE A 105 1.50 5.39 -10.75
CA PHE A 105 1.10 6.78 -10.50
C PHE A 105 2.03 7.50 -9.52
N ALA A 106 2.60 6.76 -8.56
CA ALA A 106 3.47 7.31 -7.54
C ALA A 106 4.88 7.65 -8.06
N TYR A 107 5.41 6.86 -8.98
CA TYR A 107 6.82 6.89 -9.38
C TYR A 107 7.07 6.97 -10.89
N GLU A 108 6.07 6.73 -11.75
CA GLU A 108 6.20 6.84 -13.21
C GLU A 108 5.43 8.06 -13.73
N SER A 109 5.80 8.53 -14.93
CA SER A 109 5.19 9.72 -15.56
C SER A 109 3.83 9.41 -16.19
N ILE A 110 2.85 9.00 -15.39
CA ILE A 110 1.48 8.70 -15.85
C ILE A 110 0.56 9.90 -15.64
N ALA A 111 0.41 10.34 -14.40
CA ALA A 111 -0.44 11.47 -14.04
C ALA A 111 0.33 12.81 -14.04
N VAL A 112 1.63 12.75 -13.77
CA VAL A 112 2.56 13.88 -13.75
C VAL A 112 3.98 13.36 -13.92
N ASP A 113 4.87 14.16 -14.50
CA ASP A 113 6.26 13.77 -14.72
C ASP A 113 6.97 13.38 -13.43
N GLY A 114 7.60 12.19 -13.44
CA GLY A 114 8.29 11.62 -12.28
C GLY A 114 7.38 11.04 -11.19
N GLY A 115 6.06 10.98 -11.44
CA GLY A 115 5.07 10.49 -10.49
C GLY A 115 4.64 11.55 -9.47
N TYR A 116 3.49 11.33 -8.83
CA TYR A 116 2.92 12.34 -7.93
C TYR A 116 3.78 12.61 -6.69
N ARG A 117 4.59 11.66 -6.21
CA ARG A 117 5.46 11.85 -5.04
C ARG A 117 6.60 12.82 -5.33
N ALA A 118 7.32 12.61 -6.42
CA ALA A 118 8.42 13.49 -6.81
C ALA A 118 7.91 14.87 -7.21
N ALA A 119 6.85 14.94 -8.00
CA ALA A 119 6.24 16.20 -8.42
C ALA A 119 5.75 17.04 -7.23
N TRP A 120 5.12 16.41 -6.24
CA TRP A 120 4.72 17.09 -5.00
C TRP A 120 5.92 17.68 -4.27
N ALA A 121 6.97 16.89 -4.05
CA ALA A 121 8.17 17.33 -3.32
C ALA A 121 8.91 18.47 -4.03
N LEU A 122 9.02 18.42 -5.37
CA LEU A 122 9.71 19.43 -6.18
C LEU A 122 8.99 20.78 -6.20
N HIS A 123 7.65 20.77 -6.23
CA HIS A 123 6.85 21.98 -6.34
C HIS A 123 6.22 22.43 -5.02
N LEU A 124 6.60 21.81 -3.90
CA LEU A 124 6.00 22.08 -2.60
C LEU A 124 6.04 23.55 -2.19
N SER A 125 7.17 24.23 -2.43
CA SER A 125 7.35 25.65 -2.13
C SER A 125 6.49 26.56 -3.03
N GLU A 126 6.31 26.19 -4.30
CA GLU A 126 5.46 26.91 -5.25
C GLU A 126 3.99 26.78 -4.85
N TYR A 127 3.55 25.57 -4.49
CA TYR A 127 2.18 25.33 -4.04
C TYR A 127 1.86 26.08 -2.74
N ALA A 128 2.82 26.15 -1.81
CA ALA A 128 2.66 26.88 -0.55
C ALA A 128 2.56 28.40 -0.74
N ALA A 129 3.23 28.95 -1.74
CA ALA A 129 3.20 30.38 -2.05
C ALA A 129 1.95 30.80 -2.87
N SER A 130 1.21 29.84 -3.43
CA SER A 130 0.08 30.11 -4.30
C SER A 130 -1.24 30.23 -3.51
N SER A 131 -2.06 31.21 -3.91
CA SER A 131 -3.45 31.37 -3.40
C SER A 131 -4.49 30.53 -4.16
N LYS A 132 -4.08 29.79 -5.21
CA LYS A 132 -4.98 28.96 -6.01
C LYS A 132 -5.27 27.64 -5.31
N SER A 133 -6.42 27.04 -5.61
CA SER A 133 -6.77 25.71 -5.10
C SER A 133 -5.75 24.66 -5.50
N LEU A 134 -5.34 23.82 -4.56
CA LEU A 134 -4.42 22.70 -4.81
C LEU A 134 -4.97 21.71 -5.84
N ALA A 135 -6.27 21.54 -5.94
CA ALA A 135 -6.89 20.71 -6.99
C ALA A 135 -6.60 21.21 -8.41
N THR A 136 -6.41 22.53 -8.59
CA THR A 136 -6.02 23.12 -9.88
C THR A 136 -4.50 23.14 -10.10
N LEU A 137 -3.72 23.34 -9.04
CA LEU A 137 -2.25 23.37 -9.11
C LEU A 137 -1.64 21.97 -9.24
N PHE A 138 -2.21 21.01 -8.55
CA PHE A 138 -1.73 19.64 -8.51
C PHE A 138 -2.84 18.62 -8.77
N PRO A 139 -3.33 18.49 -10.02
CA PRO A 139 -4.41 17.57 -10.37
C PRO A 139 -4.05 16.08 -10.13
N ALA A 140 -2.77 15.73 -10.18
CA ALA A 140 -2.29 14.37 -9.94
C ALA A 140 -2.52 13.89 -8.49
N GLY A 141 -2.65 14.81 -7.55
CA GLY A 141 -2.94 14.51 -6.13
C GLY A 141 -4.24 13.77 -5.90
N ARG A 142 -5.19 13.80 -6.84
CA ARG A 142 -6.42 12.99 -6.78
C ARG A 142 -6.16 11.48 -6.64
N PHE A 143 -5.00 11.01 -7.09
CA PHE A 143 -4.58 9.62 -6.96
C PHE A 143 -3.76 9.33 -5.69
N ALA A 144 -3.58 10.30 -4.81
CA ALA A 144 -2.82 10.17 -3.56
C ALA A 144 -3.67 10.38 -2.29
N LEU A 145 -5.00 10.58 -2.40
CA LEU A 145 -5.88 10.90 -1.26
C LEU A 145 -6.27 9.70 -0.41
N PHE A 146 -5.97 8.49 -0.83
CA PHE A 146 -6.33 7.27 -0.11
C PHE A 146 -5.70 7.15 1.30
N GLY A 147 -4.66 7.92 1.61
CA GLY A 147 -4.06 7.99 2.95
C GLY A 147 -4.98 8.59 4.02
N HIS A 148 -5.93 9.45 3.66
CA HIS A 148 -6.92 9.97 4.62
C HIS A 148 -7.71 8.83 5.27
N SER A 149 -8.13 7.81 4.49
CA SER A 149 -8.79 6.65 5.07
C SER A 149 -7.89 5.86 6.03
N LYS A 150 -6.56 5.87 5.84
CA LYS A 150 -5.61 5.23 6.77
C LYS A 150 -5.61 5.92 8.13
N VAL A 151 -5.57 7.25 8.13
CA VAL A 151 -5.51 8.05 9.36
C VAL A 151 -6.84 8.07 10.10
N PHE A 152 -7.97 8.24 9.41
CA PHE A 152 -9.27 8.42 10.04
C PHE A 152 -10.04 7.11 10.24
N ALA A 153 -9.89 6.11 9.38
CA ALA A 153 -10.60 4.84 9.56
C ALA A 153 -9.98 3.97 10.68
N ALA A 154 -8.66 4.01 10.87
CA ALA A 154 -8.00 3.18 11.87
C ALA A 154 -8.50 3.41 13.31
N PRO A 155 -8.68 4.66 13.81
CA PRO A 155 -9.31 4.90 15.10
C PRO A 155 -10.74 4.37 15.18
N GLY A 156 -11.54 4.58 14.11
CA GLY A 156 -12.91 4.10 14.04
C GLY A 156 -13.02 2.58 14.11
N ILE A 157 -12.19 1.86 13.35
CA ILE A 157 -12.12 0.41 13.37
C ILE A 157 -11.73 -0.09 14.78
N SER A 158 -10.70 0.50 15.38
CA SER A 158 -10.22 0.13 16.71
C SER A 158 -11.30 0.37 17.78
N LEU A 159 -12.03 1.46 17.67
CA LEU A 159 -13.14 1.78 18.55
C LEU A 159 -14.30 0.80 18.39
N ALA A 160 -14.59 0.38 17.16
CA ALA A 160 -15.61 -0.64 16.88
C ALA A 160 -15.25 -1.99 17.51
N PHE A 161 -13.99 -2.44 17.39
CA PHE A 161 -13.51 -3.64 18.08
C PHE A 161 -13.64 -3.53 19.60
N TYR A 162 -13.27 -2.38 20.17
CA TYR A 162 -13.41 -2.16 21.60
C TYR A 162 -14.87 -2.14 22.06
N ALA A 163 -15.75 -1.48 21.31
CA ALA A 163 -17.17 -1.38 21.64
C ALA A 163 -17.87 -2.74 21.62
N THR A 164 -17.57 -3.57 20.62
CA THR A 164 -18.18 -4.90 20.43
C THR A 164 -17.55 -5.99 21.29
N ALA A 165 -16.38 -5.75 21.88
CA ALA A 165 -15.69 -6.71 22.72
C ALA A 165 -16.46 -7.02 24.01
N LYS A 166 -16.42 -8.30 24.43
CA LYS A 166 -16.95 -8.71 25.74
C LYS A 166 -16.28 -7.94 26.87
N LYS A 167 -17.03 -7.59 27.93
CA LYS A 167 -16.54 -6.75 29.05
C LYS A 167 -15.20 -7.23 29.63
N ASN A 168 -15.02 -8.54 29.80
CA ASN A 168 -13.79 -9.16 30.31
C ASN A 168 -12.61 -9.15 29.32
N LYS A 169 -12.85 -8.91 28.03
CA LYS A 169 -11.85 -8.89 26.97
C LYS A 169 -11.47 -7.48 26.49
N LYS A 170 -12.18 -6.45 26.93
CA LYS A 170 -11.97 -5.06 26.48
C LYS A 170 -10.53 -4.58 26.67
N LYS A 171 -9.91 -4.94 27.80
CA LYS A 171 -8.52 -4.54 28.10
C LYS A 171 -7.51 -5.20 27.16
N GLU A 172 -7.72 -6.48 26.84
CA GLU A 172 -6.91 -7.23 25.90
C GLU A 172 -7.06 -6.69 24.47
N VAL A 173 -8.29 -6.44 24.02
CA VAL A 173 -8.58 -5.86 22.71
C VAL A 173 -7.95 -4.49 22.56
N MET A 174 -8.04 -3.60 23.58
CA MET A 174 -7.40 -2.28 23.53
C MET A 174 -5.88 -2.40 23.46
N GLY A 175 -5.27 -3.32 24.20
CA GLY A 175 -3.83 -3.56 24.17
C GLY A 175 -3.32 -4.02 22.78
N LEU A 176 -4.16 -4.71 22.01
CA LEU A 176 -3.86 -5.13 20.64
C LEU A 176 -4.15 -4.04 19.61
N MET A 177 -5.29 -3.35 19.73
CA MET A 177 -5.75 -2.38 18.73
C MET A 177 -5.00 -1.05 18.80
N LEU A 178 -4.61 -0.60 20.00
CA LEU A 178 -3.95 0.70 20.15
C LEU A 178 -2.61 0.80 19.39
N PRO A 179 -1.64 -0.14 19.53
CA PRO A 179 -0.39 -0.06 18.77
C PRO A 179 -0.62 -0.15 17.26
N VAL A 180 -1.58 -0.98 16.83
CA VAL A 180 -1.89 -1.17 15.41
C VAL A 180 -2.53 0.09 14.82
N ALA A 181 -3.45 0.72 15.56
CA ALA A 181 -4.04 2.00 15.15
C ALA A 181 -3.00 3.12 15.10
N LEU A 182 -2.11 3.22 16.09
CA LEU A 182 -1.04 4.21 16.09
C LEU A 182 -0.09 4.02 14.89
N THR A 183 0.25 2.80 14.53
CA THR A 183 1.06 2.51 13.35
C THR A 183 0.36 2.96 12.07
N ALA A 184 -0.93 2.71 11.94
CA ALA A 184 -1.72 3.15 10.80
C ALA A 184 -1.81 4.67 10.71
N ILE A 185 -2.08 5.35 11.82
CA ILE A 185 -2.20 6.82 11.89
C ILE A 185 -0.85 7.48 11.62
N LEU A 186 0.20 7.07 12.29
CA LEU A 186 1.50 7.74 12.23
C LEU A 186 2.26 7.42 10.95
N CYS A 187 2.37 6.14 10.60
CA CYS A 187 3.19 5.67 9.48
C CYS A 187 2.39 5.37 8.21
N GLY A 188 1.05 5.31 8.27
CA GLY A 188 0.21 4.92 7.13
C GLY A 188 0.21 3.42 6.82
N VAL A 189 0.75 2.58 7.70
CA VAL A 189 0.79 1.11 7.55
C VAL A 189 -0.50 0.53 8.13
N THR A 190 -1.44 0.19 7.27
CA THR A 190 -2.80 -0.25 7.67
C THR A 190 -3.00 -1.75 7.63
N GLU A 191 -2.11 -2.50 7.01
CA GLU A 191 -2.23 -3.94 6.84
C GLU A 191 -2.54 -4.69 8.16
N PRO A 192 -1.90 -4.38 9.31
CA PRO A 192 -2.20 -5.09 10.55
C PRO A 192 -3.64 -4.91 11.02
N ILE A 193 -4.22 -3.70 10.92
CA ILE A 193 -5.60 -3.44 11.33
C ILE A 193 -6.59 -3.96 10.29
N GLU A 194 -6.27 -3.83 9.01
CA GLU A 194 -7.09 -4.28 7.90
C GLU A 194 -7.21 -5.80 7.87
N PHE A 195 -6.13 -6.54 8.05
CA PHE A 195 -6.17 -8.00 8.17
C PHE A 195 -6.94 -8.46 9.41
N THR A 196 -6.93 -7.69 10.50
CA THR A 196 -7.68 -8.04 11.71
C THR A 196 -9.19 -8.10 11.42
N PHE A 197 -9.77 -7.09 10.77
CA PHE A 197 -11.19 -7.13 10.45
C PHE A 197 -11.51 -7.98 9.22
N LEU A 198 -10.59 -8.13 8.28
CA LEU A 198 -10.75 -9.05 7.14
C LEU A 198 -10.96 -10.50 7.63
N PHE A 199 -10.18 -10.93 8.63
CA PHE A 199 -10.34 -12.28 9.19
C PHE A 199 -11.52 -12.41 10.14
N ALA A 200 -11.88 -11.34 10.85
CA ALA A 200 -13.02 -11.35 11.77
C ALA A 200 -14.37 -11.28 11.02
N ALA A 201 -14.46 -10.48 9.96
CA ALA A 201 -15.68 -10.24 9.21
C ALA A 201 -15.35 -9.88 7.74
N PRO A 202 -15.08 -10.88 6.87
CA PRO A 202 -14.61 -10.66 5.50
C PRO A 202 -15.53 -9.77 4.65
N PHE A 203 -16.83 -9.79 4.93
CA PHE A 203 -17.81 -8.96 4.21
C PHE A 203 -17.65 -7.46 4.44
N LEU A 204 -16.99 -7.05 5.53
CA LEU A 204 -16.69 -5.64 5.80
C LEU A 204 -15.58 -5.10 4.89
N TRP A 205 -14.76 -5.97 4.32
CA TRP A 205 -13.66 -5.58 3.45
C TRP A 205 -14.11 -4.80 2.20
N PRO A 206 -15.01 -5.34 1.34
CA PRO A 206 -15.52 -4.58 0.21
C PRO A 206 -16.28 -3.32 0.63
N ILE A 207 -16.98 -3.34 1.76
CA ILE A 207 -17.65 -2.14 2.29
C ILE A 207 -16.63 -1.06 2.63
N HIS A 208 -15.55 -1.42 3.31
CA HIS A 208 -14.45 -0.49 3.60
C HIS A 208 -13.84 0.09 2.31
N ALA A 209 -13.58 -0.74 1.30
CA ALA A 209 -13.04 -0.29 0.03
C ALA A 209 -13.97 0.71 -0.70
N VAL A 210 -15.28 0.45 -0.70
CA VAL A 210 -16.29 1.36 -1.26
C VAL A 210 -16.31 2.69 -0.51
N LEU A 211 -16.32 2.67 0.83
CA LEU A 211 -16.32 3.89 1.65
C LEU A 211 -15.06 4.71 1.44
N ALA A 212 -13.88 4.08 1.40
CA ALA A 212 -12.61 4.74 1.17
C ALA A 212 -12.53 5.39 -0.23
N ALA A 213 -12.99 4.69 -1.28
CA ALA A 213 -13.05 5.21 -2.64
C ALA A 213 -14.02 6.40 -2.75
N THR A 214 -15.17 6.31 -2.11
CA THR A 214 -16.15 7.40 -2.08
C THR A 214 -15.61 8.62 -1.36
N LEU A 215 -14.93 8.42 -0.21
CA LEU A 215 -14.29 9.50 0.53
C LEU A 215 -13.24 10.23 -0.33
N ALA A 216 -12.29 9.51 -0.93
CA ALA A 216 -11.25 10.11 -1.78
C ALA A 216 -11.84 10.89 -2.97
N THR A 217 -12.92 10.38 -3.56
CA THR A 217 -13.60 11.07 -4.67
C THR A 217 -14.28 12.36 -4.22
N ILE A 218 -14.97 12.34 -3.07
CA ILE A 218 -15.60 13.53 -2.49
C ILE A 218 -14.54 14.57 -2.10
N GLU A 219 -13.47 14.16 -1.48
CA GLU A 219 -12.36 15.05 -1.07
C GLU A 219 -11.81 15.84 -2.24
N TYR A 220 -11.58 15.21 -3.37
CA TYR A 220 -11.05 15.91 -4.54
C TYR A 220 -12.09 16.74 -5.27
N PHE A 221 -13.23 16.15 -5.65
CA PHE A 221 -14.19 16.81 -6.56
C PHE A 221 -15.19 17.74 -5.86
N VAL A 222 -15.50 17.49 -4.59
CA VAL A 222 -16.48 18.31 -3.84
C VAL A 222 -15.76 19.30 -2.93
N VAL A 223 -14.74 18.85 -2.18
CA VAL A 223 -14.02 19.71 -1.22
C VAL A 223 -12.86 20.44 -1.88
N GLY A 224 -12.29 19.90 -2.97
CA GLY A 224 -11.16 20.51 -3.67
C GLY A 224 -9.81 20.25 -3.02
N ILE A 225 -9.69 19.21 -2.21
CA ILE A 225 -8.44 18.80 -1.59
C ILE A 225 -7.58 18.06 -2.63
N SER A 226 -6.31 18.42 -2.71
CA SER A 226 -5.30 17.72 -3.50
C SER A 226 -3.96 17.81 -2.80
N GLY A 227 -3.10 16.81 -3.01
CA GLY A 227 -1.77 16.74 -2.39
C GLY A 227 -1.27 15.31 -2.30
N GLU A 228 -0.09 15.14 -1.74
CA GLU A 228 0.46 13.82 -1.46
C GLU A 228 0.03 13.38 -0.05
N PHE A 229 -1.08 12.66 0.03
CA PHE A 229 -1.67 12.14 1.26
C PHE A 229 -1.75 10.60 1.23
N SER A 230 -0.81 9.94 0.58
CA SER A 230 -0.80 8.49 0.45
C SER A 230 -0.31 7.76 1.71
N ASP A 231 0.46 8.44 2.55
CA ASP A 231 1.06 7.89 3.78
C ASP A 231 0.33 8.36 5.06
N GLY A 232 0.99 8.19 6.23
CA GLY A 232 0.42 8.57 7.52
C GLY A 232 0.70 10.01 7.92
N LEU A 233 0.26 10.33 9.14
CA LEU A 233 0.33 11.68 9.71
C LEU A 233 1.76 12.25 9.79
N LEU A 234 2.77 11.41 10.01
CA LEU A 234 4.17 11.88 10.06
C LEU A 234 4.62 12.46 8.72
N ASN A 235 4.25 11.83 7.61
CA ASN A 235 4.56 12.35 6.27
C ASN A 235 3.81 13.67 6.01
N TRP A 236 2.56 13.77 6.42
CA TRP A 236 1.78 15.01 6.30
C TRP A 236 2.41 16.15 7.09
N LEU A 237 2.76 15.89 8.36
CA LEU A 237 3.41 16.91 9.21
C LEU A 237 4.77 17.34 8.64
N ALA A 238 5.57 16.41 8.14
CA ALA A 238 6.84 16.73 7.51
C ALA A 238 6.66 17.63 6.28
N SER A 239 5.70 17.30 5.41
CA SER A 239 5.38 18.09 4.22
C SER A 239 4.87 19.50 4.58
N VAL A 240 3.95 19.60 5.55
CA VAL A 240 3.40 20.90 6.00
C VAL A 240 4.45 21.73 6.72
N SER A 241 5.25 21.14 7.62
CA SER A 241 6.30 21.86 8.33
C SER A 241 7.34 22.44 7.39
N TYR A 242 7.71 21.69 6.36
CA TYR A 242 8.66 22.17 5.36
C TYR A 242 8.14 23.39 4.58
N THR A 243 6.85 23.40 4.24
CA THR A 243 6.24 24.55 3.56
C THR A 243 6.19 25.79 4.44
N HIS A 244 5.84 25.65 5.72
CA HIS A 244 5.76 26.78 6.65
C HIS A 244 7.13 27.34 7.02
N LEU A 245 8.14 26.49 7.27
CA LEU A 245 9.48 26.94 7.61
C LEU A 245 10.12 27.74 6.47
N ARG A 246 9.97 27.27 5.23
CA ARG A 246 10.55 27.93 4.06
C ARG A 246 9.81 29.22 3.66
N ALA A 247 8.51 29.29 3.90
CA ALA A 247 7.76 30.53 3.70
C ALA A 247 8.23 31.65 4.66
N HIS A 248 8.70 31.31 5.85
CA HIS A 248 9.29 32.25 6.78
C HIS A 248 10.71 32.68 6.40
N GLU A 249 11.51 31.81 5.79
CA GLU A 249 12.87 32.15 5.32
C GLU A 249 12.82 33.15 4.16
N THR A 250 11.88 32.98 3.21
CA THR A 250 11.72 33.92 2.08
C THR A 250 11.16 35.27 2.48
N CYS A 251 10.50 35.41 3.63
CA CYS A 251 10.07 36.68 4.19
C CYS A 251 11.16 37.41 5.00
N ALA A 252 12.24 36.72 5.38
CA ALA A 252 13.35 37.32 6.11
C ALA A 252 14.46 37.87 5.16
N ASP A 253 14.43 37.49 3.88
CA ASP A 253 15.38 37.92 2.85
C ASP A 253 14.84 39.05 1.95
N LEU A 254 13.69 39.67 2.30
CA LEU A 254 13.11 40.87 1.73
C LEU A 254 13.10 42.04 2.73
#